data_a535f27ac449c4233e876c5e9869a764
#
_entry.id   a535f27ac449c4233e876c5e9869a764
#
_cell.length_a   1.000
_cell.length_b   1.000
_cell.length_c   1.000
_cell.angle_alpha   90.00
_cell.angle_beta   90.00
_cell.angle_gamma   90.00
#
_symmetry.space_group_name_H-M   'P 1'
#
loop_
_entity.id
_entity.type
_entity.pdbx_description
1 polymer ?
#
loop_
_entity_poly.entity_id
_entity_poly.type
_entity_poly.pdbx_seq_one_letter_code
_entity_poly.pdbx_strand_id
1 'polypeptide(L)'
;ELKRNSIMLKGICCQLRQMNDLERLMTKANLGSATPRDLVALRSSLRILPKISDELEGTGSPLLQKNRKVGDFSSLADELGSSLVDEPPLSSKEGGLIRDSYDPKLKELKDMARNARDYLQRMEREEQEKTGIKSLKVRYNRVFGYFIEVSKKNLSLVPSAYIRKQTTANGERYITEELKELEEKILSAEEKSKLIEADIFAEIVKKVAGKTRELQDASKKIATVDCLASLAYIAKKNDYCRPAISDGYSLELVECRHPVLEQVEEDFIPNTINMDEGNRLNIITGPNMAGKSTVMRQVALASIMAQIGSFVPAKKARTGIIDKVFTRVGASDDITHGRSTFMVEMNEVARILNSAGSRSLVIMDEVGRGTSTFDG
;
A
#
# COMPACT_ATOMS: atom_id res chain seq x y z
N GLU A 1 -20.85 16.70 -4.11
CA GLU A 1 -20.35 17.64 -3.09
C GLU A 1 -18.82 17.81 -3.21
N LEU A 2 -18.04 16.75 -3.18
CA LEU A 2 -16.56 16.78 -3.26
C LEU A 2 -16.04 17.50 -4.53
N LYS A 3 -16.66 17.28 -5.71
CA LYS A 3 -16.29 18.01 -6.94
C LYS A 3 -16.42 19.51 -6.78
N ARG A 4 -17.46 19.99 -6.06
CA ARG A 4 -17.75 21.42 -5.85
C ARG A 4 -16.89 22.03 -4.76
N ASN A 5 -16.56 21.26 -3.71
CA ASN A 5 -15.76 21.74 -2.57
C ASN A 5 -14.27 21.34 -2.75
N SER A 6 -13.52 22.24 -3.38
CA SER A 6 -12.10 22.00 -3.70
C SER A 6 -11.20 21.93 -2.47
N ILE A 7 -11.54 22.63 -1.39
CA ILE A 7 -10.73 22.65 -0.17
C ILE A 7 -10.86 21.31 0.52
N MET A 8 -12.08 20.85 0.76
CA MET A 8 -12.38 19.54 1.34
C MET A 8 -11.73 18.42 0.52
N LEU A 9 -11.89 18.43 -0.82
CA LEU A 9 -11.31 17.41 -1.68
C LEU A 9 -9.77 17.37 -1.57
N LYS A 10 -9.10 18.52 -1.57
CA LYS A 10 -7.65 18.58 -1.40
C LYS A 10 -7.21 18.08 -0.03
N GLY A 11 -7.91 18.48 1.04
CA GLY A 11 -7.63 18.03 2.40
C GLY A 11 -7.70 16.52 2.51
N ILE A 12 -8.82 15.93 2.09
CA ILE A 12 -9.02 14.47 2.07
C ILE A 12 -7.91 13.76 1.27
N CYS A 13 -7.63 14.18 0.04
CA CYS A 13 -6.58 13.59 -0.78
C CYS A 13 -5.19 13.69 -0.14
N CYS A 14 -4.90 14.80 0.56
CA CYS A 14 -3.64 14.97 1.28
C CYS A 14 -3.48 13.95 2.43
N GLN A 15 -4.54 13.73 3.20
CA GLN A 15 -4.54 12.77 4.30
C GLN A 15 -4.47 11.33 3.77
N LEU A 16 -5.26 10.99 2.76
CA LEU A 16 -5.30 9.64 2.17
C LEU A 16 -3.95 9.21 1.59
N ARG A 17 -3.18 10.12 1.00
CA ARG A 17 -1.83 9.82 0.48
C ARG A 17 -0.83 9.36 1.54
N GLN A 18 -1.07 9.70 2.80
CA GLN A 18 -0.21 9.33 3.93
C GLN A 18 -0.67 8.03 4.59
N MET A 19 -1.82 7.49 4.19
CA MET A 19 -2.34 6.24 4.74
C MET A 19 -1.68 5.02 4.11
N ASN A 20 -1.46 4.03 4.96
CA ASN A 20 -1.07 2.69 4.52
C ASN A 20 -2.30 1.80 4.42
N ASP A 21 -2.17 0.69 3.71
CA ASP A 21 -3.21 -0.33 3.56
C ASP A 21 -3.50 -1.00 4.92
N LEU A 22 -4.57 -0.57 5.58
CA LEU A 22 -4.97 -1.07 6.90
C LEU A 22 -5.35 -2.55 6.86
N GLU A 23 -6.00 -3.03 5.78
CA GLU A 23 -6.41 -4.44 5.68
C GLU A 23 -5.22 -5.36 5.58
N ARG A 24 -4.20 -4.98 4.82
CA ARG A 24 -2.96 -5.72 4.71
C ARG A 24 -2.19 -5.75 6.04
N LEU A 25 -2.11 -4.62 6.73
CA LEU A 25 -1.43 -4.53 8.03
C LEU A 25 -2.13 -5.38 9.10
N MET A 26 -3.47 -5.34 9.14
CA MET A 26 -4.26 -6.19 10.05
C MET A 26 -4.12 -7.68 9.73
N THR A 27 -4.14 -8.04 8.44
CA THR A 27 -3.97 -9.44 8.02
C THR A 27 -2.65 -9.98 8.53
N LYS A 28 -1.56 -9.22 8.43
CA LYS A 28 -0.26 -9.60 8.97
C LYS A 28 -0.29 -9.75 10.50
N ALA A 29 -0.97 -8.84 11.22
CA ALA A 29 -1.10 -8.93 12.67
C ALA A 29 -1.87 -10.19 13.09
N ASN A 30 -2.97 -10.49 12.42
CA ASN A 30 -3.78 -11.69 12.69
C ASN A 30 -3.04 -13.00 12.40
N LEU A 31 -2.18 -13.01 11.39
CA LEU A 31 -1.34 -14.17 11.04
C LEU A 31 -0.07 -14.27 11.89
N GLY A 32 0.17 -13.33 12.80
CA GLY A 32 1.40 -13.27 13.59
C GLY A 32 2.66 -12.98 12.77
N SER A 33 2.51 -12.51 11.53
CA SER A 33 3.60 -12.21 10.59
C SER A 33 3.91 -10.71 10.49
N ALA A 34 3.28 -9.88 11.32
CA ALA A 34 3.53 -8.45 11.36
C ALA A 34 4.97 -8.16 11.82
N THR A 35 5.63 -7.26 11.11
CA THR A 35 6.94 -6.74 11.49
C THR A 35 6.79 -5.49 12.37
N PRO A 36 7.85 -5.09 13.10
CA PRO A 36 7.82 -3.82 13.84
C PRO A 36 7.50 -2.61 12.97
N ARG A 37 7.99 -2.59 11.72
CA ARG A 37 7.68 -1.52 10.74
C ARG A 37 6.22 -1.53 10.29
N ASP A 38 5.59 -2.70 10.19
CA ASP A 38 4.17 -2.79 9.88
C ASP A 38 3.32 -2.14 10.99
N LEU A 39 3.69 -2.31 12.27
CA LEU A 39 2.98 -1.67 13.38
C LEU A 39 3.22 -0.15 13.45
N VAL A 40 4.41 0.33 13.09
CA VAL A 40 4.68 1.77 12.95
C VAL A 40 3.85 2.37 11.80
N ALA A 41 3.74 1.67 10.67
CA ALA A 41 2.88 2.08 9.56
C ALA A 41 1.40 2.09 9.96
N LEU A 42 0.95 1.11 10.76
CA LEU A 42 -0.39 1.09 11.34
C LEU A 42 -0.61 2.31 12.25
N ARG A 43 0.29 2.57 13.20
CA ARG A 43 0.25 3.74 14.08
C ARG A 43 0.07 5.03 13.30
N SER A 44 0.88 5.22 12.26
CA SER A 44 0.83 6.42 11.42
C SER A 44 -0.55 6.57 10.76
N SER A 45 -1.10 5.47 10.24
CA SER A 45 -2.42 5.47 9.61
C SER A 45 -3.55 5.73 10.62
N LEU A 46 -3.48 5.16 11.83
CA LEU A 46 -4.47 5.40 12.88
C LEU A 46 -4.53 6.88 13.30
N ARG A 47 -3.40 7.59 13.30
CA ARG A 47 -3.31 9.03 13.60
C ARG A 47 -3.88 9.92 12.50
N ILE A 48 -4.09 9.38 11.30
CA ILE A 48 -4.68 10.11 10.17
C ILE A 48 -6.21 9.99 10.19
N LEU A 49 -6.78 8.91 10.73
CA LEU A 49 -8.22 8.67 10.75
C LEU A 49 -9.04 9.86 11.31
N PRO A 50 -8.71 10.46 12.47
CA PRO A 50 -9.40 11.63 12.97
C PRO A 50 -9.35 12.81 11.99
N LYS A 51 -8.21 13.06 11.37
CA LYS A 51 -8.02 14.16 10.41
C LYS A 51 -8.94 14.02 9.19
N ILE A 52 -9.12 12.80 8.66
CA ILE A 52 -10.08 12.55 7.57
C ILE A 52 -11.51 12.77 8.07
N SER A 53 -11.82 12.36 9.30
CA SER A 53 -13.12 12.62 9.91
C SER A 53 -13.41 14.13 10.04
N ASP A 54 -12.41 14.92 10.42
CA ASP A 54 -12.52 16.38 10.54
C ASP A 54 -12.71 17.05 9.17
N GLU A 55 -11.97 16.61 8.14
CA GLU A 55 -12.16 17.12 6.76
C GLU A 55 -13.58 16.86 6.21
N LEU A 56 -14.25 15.82 6.69
CA LEU A 56 -15.63 15.48 6.33
C LEU A 56 -16.66 16.17 7.23
N GLU A 57 -16.23 17.02 8.18
CA GLU A 57 -17.15 17.76 9.03
C GLU A 57 -17.99 18.74 8.22
N GLY A 58 -19.28 18.88 8.59
CA GLY A 58 -20.19 19.77 7.89
C GLY A 58 -20.64 19.30 6.49
N THR A 59 -20.23 18.09 6.03
CA THR A 59 -20.74 17.55 4.76
C THR A 59 -22.26 17.34 4.80
N GLY A 60 -22.95 17.71 3.73
CA GLY A 60 -24.39 17.47 3.55
C GLY A 60 -24.71 16.10 2.94
N SER A 61 -23.69 15.37 2.43
CA SER A 61 -23.88 14.08 1.80
C SER A 61 -24.11 12.96 2.82
N PRO A 62 -25.24 12.24 2.82
CA PRO A 62 -25.50 11.13 3.73
C PRO A 62 -24.42 10.03 3.65
N LEU A 63 -23.89 9.79 2.45
CA LEU A 63 -22.85 8.78 2.23
C LEU A 63 -21.53 9.19 2.89
N LEU A 64 -21.12 10.45 2.76
CA LEU A 64 -19.91 10.96 3.42
C LEU A 64 -20.08 11.00 4.95
N GLN A 65 -21.25 11.44 5.45
CA GLN A 65 -21.58 11.44 6.87
C GLN A 65 -21.51 10.04 7.49
N LYS A 66 -22.04 9.02 6.78
CA LYS A 66 -21.96 7.60 7.22
C LYS A 66 -20.52 7.14 7.35
N ASN A 67 -19.65 7.50 6.41
CA ASN A 67 -18.26 7.07 6.35
C ASN A 67 -17.31 7.95 7.17
N ARG A 68 -17.74 9.10 7.68
CA ARG A 68 -17.00 9.95 8.60
C ARG A 68 -16.71 9.25 9.94
N LYS A 69 -17.64 8.47 10.46
CA LYS A 69 -17.55 7.82 11.78
C LYS A 69 -16.66 6.56 11.72
N VAL A 70 -15.35 6.77 11.71
CA VAL A 70 -14.35 5.69 11.56
C VAL A 70 -13.99 4.96 12.86
N GLY A 71 -14.51 5.42 14.02
CA GLY A 71 -14.13 4.91 15.34
C GLY A 71 -12.95 5.67 15.95
N ASP A 72 -12.74 5.49 17.25
CA ASP A 72 -11.62 6.07 17.98
C ASP A 72 -10.53 5.01 18.21
N PHE A 73 -9.36 5.27 17.68
CA PHE A 73 -8.16 4.43 17.80
C PHE A 73 -6.99 5.18 18.47
N SER A 74 -7.26 6.31 19.12
CA SER A 74 -6.25 7.13 19.80
C SER A 74 -5.44 6.32 20.81
N SER A 75 -6.13 5.58 21.68
CA SER A 75 -5.49 4.72 22.68
C SER A 75 -4.56 3.68 22.06
N LEU A 76 -4.97 3.04 20.96
CA LEU A 76 -4.12 2.07 20.27
C LEU A 76 -2.92 2.76 19.59
N ALA A 77 -3.15 3.91 18.96
CA ALA A 77 -2.08 4.69 18.33
C ALA A 77 -1.05 5.19 19.35
N ASP A 78 -1.51 5.59 20.54
CA ASP A 78 -0.64 6.06 21.62
C ASP A 78 0.13 4.89 22.26
N GLU A 79 -0.49 3.73 22.43
CA GLU A 79 0.20 2.53 22.88
C GLU A 79 1.30 2.11 21.91
N LEU A 80 1.02 2.09 20.59
CA LEU A 80 2.03 1.84 19.56
C LEU A 80 3.12 2.91 19.55
N GLY A 81 2.78 4.15 19.89
CA GLY A 81 3.73 5.28 19.96
C GLY A 81 4.62 5.25 21.18
N SER A 82 4.11 4.84 22.33
CA SER A 82 4.86 4.73 23.57
C SER A 82 5.73 3.47 23.64
N SER A 83 5.31 2.40 22.97
CA SER A 83 6.01 1.12 22.99
C SER A 83 7.10 1.01 21.92
N LEU A 84 6.83 1.39 20.68
CA LEU A 84 7.75 1.18 19.55
C LEU A 84 8.61 2.42 19.29
N VAL A 85 9.88 2.19 18.91
CA VAL A 85 10.74 3.25 18.36
C VAL A 85 10.20 3.70 16.99
N ASP A 86 10.62 4.89 16.52
CA ASP A 86 10.10 5.42 15.26
C ASP A 86 10.67 4.72 14.03
N GLU A 87 11.92 4.26 14.10
CA GLU A 87 12.61 3.51 13.05
C GLU A 87 13.05 2.13 13.58
N PRO A 88 12.12 1.17 13.70
CA PRO A 88 12.46 -0.14 14.21
C PRO A 88 13.20 -0.99 13.16
N PRO A 89 13.94 -2.02 13.61
CA PRO A 89 14.55 -3.01 12.74
C PRO A 89 13.50 -3.75 11.91
N LEU A 90 13.96 -4.50 10.90
CA LEU A 90 13.08 -5.31 10.05
C LEU A 90 12.47 -6.49 10.80
N SER A 91 13.25 -7.12 11.66
CA SER A 91 12.84 -8.31 12.41
C SER A 91 12.77 -8.04 13.91
N SER A 92 11.73 -8.56 14.56
CA SER A 92 11.60 -8.51 16.03
C SER A 92 12.72 -9.25 16.76
N LYS A 93 13.46 -10.13 16.08
CA LYS A 93 14.60 -10.89 16.64
C LYS A 93 15.89 -10.08 16.75
N GLU A 94 15.97 -8.94 16.06
CA GLU A 94 17.18 -8.12 16.06
C GLU A 94 17.37 -7.34 17.39
N GLY A 95 16.27 -7.06 18.09
CA GLY A 95 16.24 -6.20 19.28
C GLY A 95 16.27 -4.72 18.91
N GLY A 96 16.07 -3.85 19.90
CA GLY A 96 16.06 -2.39 19.68
C GLY A 96 14.76 -1.85 19.09
N LEU A 97 13.66 -2.60 19.18
CA LEU A 97 12.35 -2.21 18.64
C LEU A 97 11.46 -1.52 19.68
N ILE A 98 11.68 -1.78 20.97
CA ILE A 98 10.90 -1.23 22.08
C ILE A 98 11.62 -0.05 22.70
N ARG A 99 10.90 1.04 22.99
CA ARG A 99 11.43 2.22 23.69
C ARG A 99 11.90 1.87 25.08
N ASP A 100 13.02 2.42 25.51
CA ASP A 100 13.60 2.17 26.84
C ASP A 100 12.64 2.60 27.96
N SER A 101 11.78 3.57 27.70
CA SER A 101 10.79 4.07 28.67
C SER A 101 9.56 3.19 28.85
N TYR A 102 9.37 2.17 28.01
CA TYR A 102 8.13 1.37 28.00
C TYR A 102 8.09 0.32 29.09
N ASP A 103 9.21 -0.35 29.36
CA ASP A 103 9.31 -1.38 30.37
C ASP A 103 10.53 -1.15 31.30
N PRO A 104 10.35 -1.09 32.62
CA PRO A 104 11.45 -0.84 33.56
C PRO A 104 12.54 -1.90 33.54
N LYS A 105 12.19 -3.20 33.38
CA LYS A 105 13.17 -4.29 33.33
C LYS A 105 14.01 -4.23 32.06
N LEU A 106 13.34 -3.91 30.93
CA LEU A 106 14.04 -3.72 29.67
C LEU A 106 15.03 -2.56 29.77
N LYS A 107 14.61 -1.45 30.38
CA LYS A 107 15.50 -0.30 30.62
C LYS A 107 16.71 -0.68 31.45
N GLU A 108 16.50 -1.39 32.57
CA GLU A 108 17.60 -1.84 33.46
C GLU A 108 18.63 -2.69 32.68
N LEU A 109 18.17 -3.67 31.90
CA LEU A 109 19.04 -4.53 31.10
C LEU A 109 19.83 -3.74 30.03
N LYS A 110 19.19 -2.80 29.34
CA LYS A 110 19.83 -1.95 28.36
C LYS A 110 20.87 -1.02 29.00
N ASP A 111 20.55 -0.46 30.17
CA ASP A 111 21.47 0.38 30.92
C ASP A 111 22.67 -0.43 31.43
N MET A 112 22.45 -1.67 31.89
CA MET A 112 23.56 -2.58 32.28
C MET A 112 24.47 -2.87 31.09
N ALA A 113 23.93 -3.19 29.92
CA ALA A 113 24.73 -3.45 28.72
C ALA A 113 25.48 -2.18 28.25
N ARG A 114 24.86 -1.01 28.35
CA ARG A 114 25.48 0.28 28.00
C ARG A 114 26.61 0.62 28.97
N ASN A 115 26.38 0.54 30.28
CA ASN A 115 27.37 0.80 31.28
C ASN A 115 28.56 -0.14 31.18
N ALA A 116 28.35 -1.41 30.87
CA ALA A 116 29.45 -2.35 30.66
C ALA A 116 30.27 -2.05 29.40
N ARG A 117 29.65 -1.55 28.33
CA ARG A 117 30.37 -1.07 27.14
C ARG A 117 31.18 0.20 27.41
N ASP A 118 30.64 1.13 28.21
CA ASP A 118 31.38 2.34 28.63
C ASP A 118 32.55 1.97 29.52
N TYR A 119 32.42 0.92 30.34
CA TYR A 119 33.51 0.37 31.12
C TYR A 119 34.61 -0.24 30.24
N LEU A 120 34.25 -0.98 29.17
CA LEU A 120 35.23 -1.47 28.20
C LEU A 120 36.06 -0.38 27.54
N GLN A 121 35.45 0.76 27.23
CA GLN A 121 36.21 1.91 26.69
C GLN A 121 37.18 2.53 27.71
N ARG A 122 36.79 2.56 28.99
CA ARG A 122 37.68 3.01 30.07
C ARG A 122 38.80 2.01 30.29
N MET A 123 38.50 0.73 30.32
CA MET A 123 39.47 -0.36 30.42
C MET A 123 40.52 -0.30 29.29
N GLU A 124 40.14 0.00 28.06
CA GLU A 124 41.11 0.19 26.95
C GLU A 124 42.13 1.26 27.28
N ARG A 125 41.70 2.42 27.81
CA ARG A 125 42.62 3.51 28.21
C ARG A 125 43.50 3.14 29.38
N GLU A 126 42.93 2.52 30.40
CA GLU A 126 43.67 2.05 31.58
C GLU A 126 44.74 1.01 31.21
N GLU A 127 44.39 0.07 30.32
CA GLU A 127 45.35 -0.93 29.84
C GLU A 127 46.41 -0.33 28.91
N GLN A 128 46.09 0.68 28.12
CA GLN A 128 47.09 1.46 27.37
C GLN A 128 48.10 2.17 28.30
N GLU A 129 47.62 2.76 29.41
CA GLU A 129 48.47 3.42 30.42
C GLU A 129 49.32 2.43 31.21
N LYS A 130 48.71 1.33 31.68
CA LYS A 130 49.41 0.28 32.45
C LYS A 130 50.51 -0.42 31.64
N THR A 131 50.24 -0.70 30.38
CA THR A 131 51.20 -1.44 29.51
C THR A 131 52.14 -0.54 28.75
N GLY A 132 51.88 0.78 28.65
CA GLY A 132 52.60 1.71 27.80
C GLY A 132 52.33 1.52 26.29
N ILE A 133 51.40 0.63 25.91
CA ILE A 133 51.11 0.27 24.52
C ILE A 133 50.00 1.16 23.97
N LYS A 134 50.32 2.34 23.46
CA LYS A 134 49.36 3.29 22.89
C LYS A 134 48.50 2.72 21.72
N SER A 135 48.95 1.68 21.07
CA SER A 135 48.25 1.03 19.95
C SER A 135 47.33 -0.13 20.37
N LEU A 136 47.26 -0.46 21.64
CA LEU A 136 46.38 -1.47 22.21
C LEU A 136 44.92 -1.05 21.97
N LYS A 137 44.08 -1.99 21.51
CA LYS A 137 42.65 -1.77 21.28
C LYS A 137 41.83 -2.93 21.81
N VAL A 138 40.72 -2.63 22.45
CA VAL A 138 39.70 -3.60 22.80
C VAL A 138 38.73 -3.69 21.61
N ARG A 139 38.56 -4.90 21.04
CA ARG A 139 37.70 -5.15 19.88
C ARG A 139 36.79 -6.32 20.12
N TYR A 140 35.73 -6.40 19.33
CA TYR A 140 34.76 -7.52 19.32
C TYR A 140 34.79 -8.27 18.00
N ASN A 141 34.70 -9.59 18.08
CA ASN A 141 34.49 -10.46 16.93
C ASN A 141 33.50 -11.56 17.31
N ARG A 142 32.56 -11.87 16.40
CA ARG A 142 31.50 -12.87 16.67
C ARG A 142 32.02 -14.27 17.03
N VAL A 143 33.23 -14.64 16.58
CA VAL A 143 33.80 -15.97 16.82
C VAL A 143 34.58 -16.01 18.15
N PHE A 144 35.28 -14.92 18.48
CA PHE A 144 36.21 -14.88 19.62
C PHE A 144 35.72 -14.01 20.79
N GLY A 145 34.63 -13.29 20.63
CA GLY A 145 34.12 -12.34 21.62
C GLY A 145 34.93 -11.07 21.69
N TYR A 146 35.02 -10.46 22.88
CA TYR A 146 35.88 -9.32 23.13
C TYR A 146 37.33 -9.76 23.33
N PHE A 147 38.28 -9.00 22.79
CA PHE A 147 39.72 -9.28 22.87
C PHE A 147 40.54 -7.98 22.84
N ILE A 148 41.70 -8.04 23.43
CA ILE A 148 42.71 -7.00 23.39
C ILE A 148 43.65 -7.30 22.21
N GLU A 149 43.75 -6.39 21.25
CA GLU A 149 44.63 -6.51 20.09
C GLU A 149 45.90 -5.73 20.30
N VAL A 150 47.05 -6.41 20.21
CA VAL A 150 48.37 -5.84 20.33
C VAL A 150 49.19 -6.10 19.08
N SER A 151 49.78 -5.06 18.50
CA SER A 151 50.62 -5.15 17.30
C SER A 151 51.93 -5.90 17.56
N LYS A 152 52.48 -6.57 16.53
CA LYS A 152 53.73 -7.35 16.63
C LYS A 152 54.91 -6.57 17.26
N LYS A 153 54.97 -5.25 17.05
CA LYS A 153 56.04 -4.40 17.56
C LYS A 153 56.06 -4.27 19.10
N ASN A 154 54.93 -4.49 19.73
CA ASN A 154 54.69 -4.28 21.14
C ASN A 154 54.47 -5.57 21.95
N LEU A 155 54.74 -6.73 21.38
CA LEU A 155 54.51 -8.02 22.04
C LEU A 155 55.37 -8.23 23.29
N SER A 156 56.55 -7.66 23.32
CA SER A 156 57.47 -7.70 24.48
C SER A 156 56.94 -6.90 25.70
N LEU A 157 55.99 -6.02 25.50
CA LEU A 157 55.38 -5.20 26.56
C LEU A 157 54.08 -5.81 27.11
N VAL A 158 53.66 -6.95 26.56
CA VAL A 158 52.43 -7.60 27.01
C VAL A 158 52.58 -8.25 28.36
N PRO A 159 51.74 -7.93 29.36
CA PRO A 159 51.78 -8.53 30.68
C PRO A 159 51.56 -10.04 30.64
N SER A 160 52.23 -10.77 31.57
CA SER A 160 52.09 -12.23 31.73
C SER A 160 50.67 -12.68 32.10
N ALA A 161 49.86 -11.79 32.65
CA ALA A 161 48.46 -12.04 32.98
C ALA A 161 47.52 -12.11 31.74
N TYR A 162 47.99 -11.67 30.58
CA TYR A 162 47.22 -11.76 29.33
C TYR A 162 47.27 -13.17 28.76
N ILE A 163 46.10 -13.76 28.53
CA ILE A 163 45.98 -15.08 27.92
C ILE A 163 45.85 -14.92 26.40
N ARG A 164 46.82 -15.44 25.67
CA ARG A 164 46.84 -15.37 24.21
C ARG A 164 45.75 -16.28 23.62
N LYS A 165 44.88 -15.71 22.81
CA LYS A 165 43.78 -16.42 22.08
C LYS A 165 44.12 -16.71 20.62
N GLN A 166 44.78 -15.78 19.93
CA GLN A 166 45.06 -15.90 18.50
C GLN A 166 46.26 -15.07 18.07
N THR A 167 47.06 -15.62 17.17
CA THR A 167 48.08 -14.88 16.42
C THR A 167 47.53 -14.51 15.05
N THR A 168 47.70 -13.25 14.64
CA THR A 168 47.26 -12.72 13.34
C THR A 168 48.45 -12.23 12.53
N ALA A 169 48.23 -11.91 11.25
CA ALA A 169 49.31 -11.35 10.41
C ALA A 169 49.92 -10.05 10.98
N ASN A 170 49.17 -9.23 11.70
CA ASN A 170 49.57 -7.91 12.16
C ASN A 170 49.83 -7.80 13.66
N GLY A 171 49.49 -8.83 14.47
CA GLY A 171 49.61 -8.78 15.91
C GLY A 171 49.09 -10.04 16.59
N GLU A 172 48.87 -9.95 17.89
CA GLU A 172 48.26 -11.01 18.68
C GLU A 172 47.01 -10.51 19.41
N ARG A 173 46.10 -11.43 19.70
CA ARG A 173 44.85 -11.19 20.40
C ARG A 173 44.87 -11.87 21.75
N TYR A 174 44.56 -11.10 22.77
CA TYR A 174 44.62 -11.53 24.17
C TYR A 174 43.25 -11.34 24.84
N ILE A 175 43.08 -12.02 25.96
CA ILE A 175 41.91 -11.94 26.83
C ILE A 175 42.42 -11.84 28.27
N THR A 176 41.68 -11.11 29.12
CA THR A 176 41.85 -11.07 30.57
C THR A 176 40.60 -11.62 31.23
N GLU A 177 40.69 -12.08 32.47
CA GLU A 177 39.52 -12.56 33.23
C GLU A 177 38.46 -11.49 33.37
N GLU A 178 38.89 -10.25 33.66
CA GLU A 178 37.99 -9.08 33.77
C GLU A 178 37.24 -8.81 32.46
N LEU A 179 37.92 -8.91 31.30
CA LEU A 179 37.31 -8.73 30.00
C LEU A 179 36.26 -9.81 29.72
N LYS A 180 36.52 -11.05 30.16
CA LYS A 180 35.62 -12.16 30.02
C LYS A 180 34.33 -12.02 30.86
N GLU A 181 34.48 -11.61 32.13
CA GLU A 181 33.33 -11.32 32.98
C GLU A 181 32.43 -10.21 32.45
N LEU A 182 33.05 -9.14 31.89
CA LEU A 182 32.31 -8.05 31.24
C LEU A 182 31.58 -8.51 29.99
N GLU A 183 32.22 -9.34 29.19
CA GLU A 183 31.60 -9.95 28.01
C GLU A 183 30.37 -10.75 28.38
N GLU A 184 30.47 -11.63 29.37
CA GLU A 184 29.34 -12.45 29.84
C GLU A 184 28.17 -11.57 30.32
N LYS A 185 28.45 -10.49 31.05
CA LYS A 185 27.44 -9.52 31.50
C LYS A 185 26.75 -8.83 30.33
N ILE A 186 27.51 -8.35 29.32
CA ILE A 186 26.97 -7.68 28.16
C ILE A 186 26.07 -8.63 27.35
N LEU A 187 26.60 -9.79 26.97
CA LEU A 187 25.91 -10.76 26.13
C LEU A 187 24.63 -11.28 26.82
N SER A 188 24.71 -11.60 28.13
CA SER A 188 23.52 -12.03 28.90
C SER A 188 22.45 -10.94 28.99
N ALA A 189 22.84 -9.67 29.19
CA ALA A 189 21.91 -8.56 29.25
C ALA A 189 21.26 -8.30 27.86
N GLU A 190 22.03 -8.38 26.77
CA GLU A 190 21.53 -8.22 25.41
C GLU A 190 20.57 -9.34 25.00
N GLU A 191 20.88 -10.60 25.31
CA GLU A 191 19.98 -11.72 25.01
C GLU A 191 18.66 -11.60 25.80
N LYS A 192 18.75 -11.33 27.10
CA LYS A 192 17.54 -11.13 27.92
C LYS A 192 16.71 -9.95 27.41
N SER A 193 17.36 -8.85 27.03
CA SER A 193 16.67 -7.69 26.46
C SER A 193 15.93 -8.05 25.18
N LYS A 194 16.54 -8.81 24.26
CA LYS A 194 15.90 -9.25 23.02
C LYS A 194 14.68 -10.17 23.28
N LEU A 195 14.76 -11.06 24.27
CA LEU A 195 13.65 -11.92 24.63
C LEU A 195 12.47 -11.10 25.17
N ILE A 196 12.72 -10.17 26.11
CA ILE A 196 11.69 -9.28 26.64
C ILE A 196 11.06 -8.43 25.54
N GLU A 197 11.87 -7.87 24.63
CA GLU A 197 11.36 -7.10 23.50
C GLU A 197 10.47 -7.95 22.57
N ALA A 198 10.84 -9.21 22.33
CA ALA A 198 10.04 -10.11 21.52
C ALA A 198 8.71 -10.45 22.18
N ASP A 199 8.69 -10.67 23.50
CA ASP A 199 7.47 -10.94 24.27
C ASP A 199 6.54 -9.72 24.27
N ILE A 200 7.06 -8.53 24.56
CA ILE A 200 6.30 -7.27 24.50
C ILE A 200 5.73 -7.07 23.09
N PHE A 201 6.52 -7.30 22.06
CA PHE A 201 6.06 -7.16 20.69
C PHE A 201 4.93 -8.13 20.35
N ALA A 202 5.03 -9.38 20.79
CA ALA A 202 3.98 -10.38 20.60
C ALA A 202 2.68 -9.97 21.29
N GLU A 203 2.75 -9.41 22.50
CA GLU A 203 1.58 -8.88 23.21
C GLU A 203 0.93 -7.71 22.45
N ILE A 204 1.74 -6.78 21.92
CA ILE A 204 1.25 -5.65 21.12
C ILE A 204 0.54 -6.15 19.86
N VAL A 205 1.14 -7.11 19.14
CA VAL A 205 0.52 -7.73 17.95
C VAL A 205 -0.82 -8.37 18.31
N LYS A 206 -0.90 -9.07 19.44
CA LYS A 206 -2.15 -9.67 19.93
C LYS A 206 -3.23 -8.63 20.26
N LYS A 207 -2.85 -7.49 20.85
CA LYS A 207 -3.79 -6.37 21.09
C LYS A 207 -4.32 -5.78 19.79
N VAL A 208 -3.47 -5.57 18.79
CA VAL A 208 -3.88 -5.13 17.45
C VAL A 208 -4.84 -6.14 16.81
N ALA A 209 -4.52 -7.44 16.88
CA ALA A 209 -5.38 -8.51 16.40
C ALA A 209 -6.75 -8.52 17.11
N GLY A 210 -6.79 -8.20 18.40
CA GLY A 210 -8.04 -8.06 19.17
C GLY A 210 -8.96 -6.94 18.67
N LYS A 211 -8.44 -5.96 17.93
CA LYS A 211 -9.19 -4.84 17.35
C LYS A 211 -9.55 -5.03 15.86
N THR A 212 -9.36 -6.24 15.34
CA THR A 212 -9.53 -6.53 13.90
C THR A 212 -10.88 -6.09 13.35
N ARG A 213 -11.99 -6.38 14.03
CA ARG A 213 -13.33 -6.06 13.54
C ARG A 213 -13.55 -4.55 13.43
N GLU A 214 -13.11 -3.80 14.44
CA GLU A 214 -13.23 -2.33 14.47
C GLU A 214 -12.37 -1.70 13.35
N LEU A 215 -11.14 -2.19 13.19
CA LEU A 215 -10.21 -1.73 12.15
C LEU A 215 -10.69 -2.06 10.74
N GLN A 216 -11.32 -3.24 10.54
CA GLN A 216 -11.93 -3.60 9.26
C GLN A 216 -13.10 -2.68 8.88
N ASP A 217 -13.95 -2.32 9.85
CA ASP A 217 -15.04 -1.36 9.62
C ASP A 217 -14.47 0.02 9.24
N ALA A 218 -13.47 0.49 9.97
CA ALA A 218 -12.79 1.74 9.65
C ALA A 218 -12.15 1.71 8.24
N SER A 219 -11.46 0.61 7.90
CA SER A 219 -10.84 0.44 6.58
C SER A 219 -11.85 0.51 5.44
N LYS A 220 -13.00 -0.18 5.56
CA LYS A 220 -14.08 -0.11 4.57
C LYS A 220 -14.63 1.29 4.38
N LYS A 221 -14.80 2.03 5.48
CA LYS A 221 -15.26 3.42 5.43
C LYS A 221 -14.26 4.32 4.71
N ILE A 222 -12.99 4.19 5.07
CA ILE A 222 -11.91 4.96 4.43
C ILE A 222 -11.78 4.60 2.95
N ALA A 223 -11.83 3.31 2.60
CA ALA A 223 -11.82 2.88 1.19
C ALA A 223 -12.97 3.48 0.38
N THR A 224 -14.16 3.61 0.99
CA THR A 224 -15.29 4.30 0.37
C THR A 224 -14.98 5.78 0.14
N VAL A 225 -14.41 6.47 1.15
CA VAL A 225 -14.02 7.88 1.03
C VAL A 225 -12.94 8.06 -0.04
N ASP A 226 -11.96 7.18 -0.10
CA ASP A 226 -10.88 7.21 -1.09
C ASP A 226 -11.41 7.03 -2.53
N CYS A 227 -12.29 6.05 -2.76
CA CYS A 227 -12.96 5.89 -4.04
C CYS A 227 -13.73 7.15 -4.44
N LEU A 228 -14.53 7.72 -3.53
CA LEU A 228 -15.31 8.92 -3.80
C LEU A 228 -14.42 10.15 -4.06
N ALA A 229 -13.33 10.30 -3.32
CA ALA A 229 -12.36 11.38 -3.51
C ALA A 229 -11.64 11.25 -4.86
N SER A 230 -11.23 10.04 -5.23
CA SER A 230 -10.59 9.75 -6.51
C SER A 230 -11.52 10.03 -7.68
N LEU A 231 -12.77 9.57 -7.63
CA LEU A 231 -13.78 9.85 -8.65
C LEU A 231 -14.07 11.36 -8.75
N ALA A 232 -14.19 12.05 -7.62
CA ALA A 232 -14.42 13.50 -7.59
C ALA A 232 -13.23 14.29 -8.14
N TYR A 233 -11.99 13.84 -7.82
CA TYR A 233 -10.77 14.46 -8.34
C TYR A 233 -10.68 14.36 -9.86
N ILE A 234 -10.91 13.18 -10.44
CA ILE A 234 -10.91 12.95 -11.89
C ILE A 234 -12.04 13.73 -12.56
N ALA A 235 -13.25 13.68 -11.98
CA ALA A 235 -14.40 14.42 -12.49
C ALA A 235 -14.19 15.94 -12.51
N LYS A 236 -13.44 16.46 -11.54
CA LYS A 236 -13.08 17.88 -11.51
C LYS A 236 -11.97 18.21 -12.50
N LYS A 237 -10.91 17.40 -12.54
CA LYS A 237 -9.76 17.61 -13.41
C LYS A 237 -10.14 17.64 -14.89
N ASN A 238 -11.05 16.74 -15.30
CA ASN A 238 -11.41 16.53 -16.70
C ASN A 238 -12.80 17.08 -17.06
N ASP A 239 -13.41 17.84 -16.16
CA ASP A 239 -14.75 18.42 -16.30
C ASP A 239 -15.83 17.41 -16.73
N TYR A 240 -15.93 16.30 -15.99
CA TYR A 240 -16.98 15.28 -16.19
C TYR A 240 -18.29 15.74 -15.59
N CYS A 241 -19.41 15.39 -16.25
CA CYS A 241 -20.75 15.71 -15.76
C CYS A 241 -21.33 14.57 -14.91
N ARG A 242 -22.26 14.94 -14.01
CA ARG A 242 -23.04 13.97 -13.25
C ARG A 242 -24.14 13.38 -14.15
N PRO A 243 -24.15 12.05 -14.42
CA PRO A 243 -25.20 11.44 -15.20
C PRO A 243 -26.52 11.44 -14.42
N ALA A 244 -27.64 11.66 -15.11
CA ALA A 244 -28.97 11.41 -14.58
C ALA A 244 -29.31 9.93 -14.81
N ILE A 245 -29.55 9.18 -13.72
CA ILE A 245 -29.93 7.77 -13.79
C ILE A 245 -31.46 7.68 -13.75
N SER A 246 -32.04 6.81 -14.62
CA SER A 246 -33.47 6.58 -14.68
C SER A 246 -33.78 5.09 -14.79
N ASP A 247 -35.01 4.68 -14.45
CA ASP A 247 -35.44 3.30 -14.60
C ASP A 247 -35.82 2.94 -16.06
N GLY A 248 -35.89 3.92 -16.95
CA GLY A 248 -36.16 3.75 -18.38
C GLY A 248 -35.00 3.17 -19.17
N TYR A 249 -35.17 3.13 -20.51
CA TYR A 249 -34.18 2.61 -21.47
C TYR A 249 -33.36 3.71 -22.14
N SER A 250 -33.44 4.97 -21.66
CA SER A 250 -32.77 6.08 -22.30
C SER A 250 -31.24 6.03 -22.09
N LEU A 251 -30.50 6.27 -23.14
CA LEU A 251 -29.07 6.52 -23.12
C LEU A 251 -28.79 7.78 -23.96
N GLU A 252 -28.67 8.92 -23.29
CA GLU A 252 -28.37 10.22 -23.89
C GLU A 252 -26.98 10.64 -23.42
N LEU A 253 -26.04 10.75 -24.33
CA LEU A 253 -24.69 11.22 -24.08
C LEU A 253 -24.41 12.40 -25.03
N VAL A 254 -24.39 13.60 -24.53
CA VAL A 254 -24.19 14.84 -25.32
C VAL A 254 -22.75 15.27 -25.20
N GLU A 255 -22.11 15.47 -26.36
CA GLU A 255 -20.68 15.86 -26.44
C GLU A 255 -19.82 14.93 -25.55
N CYS A 256 -20.01 13.64 -25.67
CA CYS A 256 -19.27 12.63 -24.93
C CYS A 256 -17.86 12.47 -25.51
N ARG A 257 -16.92 12.21 -24.65
CA ARG A 257 -15.50 12.02 -24.98
C ARG A 257 -15.05 10.63 -24.55
N HIS A 258 -13.98 10.13 -25.13
CA HIS A 258 -13.40 8.86 -24.71
C HIS A 258 -12.41 9.11 -23.54
N PRO A 259 -12.64 8.56 -22.32
CA PRO A 259 -11.91 8.96 -21.12
C PRO A 259 -10.41 8.72 -21.14
N VAL A 260 -9.92 7.84 -22.02
CA VAL A 260 -8.50 7.57 -22.21
C VAL A 260 -7.94 8.41 -23.36
N LEU A 261 -8.61 8.42 -24.50
CA LEU A 261 -8.10 9.12 -25.69
C LEU A 261 -8.07 10.64 -25.51
N GLU A 262 -9.05 11.23 -24.79
CA GLU A 262 -9.04 12.66 -24.47
C GLU A 262 -7.82 13.11 -23.64
N GLN A 263 -7.07 12.17 -23.03
CA GLN A 263 -5.85 12.49 -22.29
C GLN A 263 -4.60 12.48 -23.16
N VAL A 264 -4.69 11.94 -24.37
CA VAL A 264 -3.57 11.74 -25.31
C VAL A 264 -3.72 12.59 -26.55
N GLU A 265 -4.96 12.75 -27.03
CA GLU A 265 -5.31 13.50 -28.24
C GLU A 265 -5.77 14.92 -27.85
N GLU A 266 -5.01 15.94 -28.23
CA GLU A 266 -5.34 17.34 -27.90
C GLU A 266 -6.64 17.81 -28.60
N ASP A 267 -6.90 17.33 -29.81
CA ASP A 267 -8.06 17.71 -30.64
C ASP A 267 -9.15 16.63 -30.67
N PHE A 268 -9.43 15.96 -29.54
CA PHE A 268 -10.47 14.96 -29.48
C PHE A 268 -11.87 15.56 -29.78
N ILE A 269 -12.53 15.06 -30.83
CA ILE A 269 -13.85 15.53 -31.22
C ILE A 269 -14.96 14.80 -30.42
N PRO A 270 -15.71 15.52 -29.58
CA PRO A 270 -16.81 14.92 -28.80
C PRO A 270 -17.96 14.43 -29.70
N ASN A 271 -18.65 13.36 -29.26
CA ASN A 271 -19.74 12.76 -30.00
C ASN A 271 -21.03 12.75 -29.21
N THR A 272 -22.16 12.93 -29.86
CA THR A 272 -23.50 12.84 -29.27
C THR A 272 -24.19 11.56 -29.70
N ILE A 273 -24.65 10.78 -28.71
CA ILE A 273 -25.38 9.53 -28.91
C ILE A 273 -26.70 9.62 -28.14
N ASN A 274 -27.77 9.26 -28.83
CA ASN A 274 -29.12 9.18 -28.24
C ASN A 274 -29.77 7.86 -28.58
N MET A 275 -30.25 7.15 -27.55
CA MET A 275 -31.05 5.92 -27.64
C MET A 275 -32.19 6.01 -26.64
N ASP A 276 -33.36 5.58 -27.05
CA ASP A 276 -34.58 5.55 -26.23
C ASP A 276 -35.45 4.33 -26.58
N GLU A 277 -36.66 4.28 -26.06
CA GLU A 277 -37.60 3.18 -26.34
C GLU A 277 -37.98 3.07 -27.82
N GLY A 278 -38.04 4.17 -28.55
CA GLY A 278 -38.35 4.22 -29.99
C GLY A 278 -37.13 4.02 -30.89
N ASN A 279 -35.92 4.30 -30.36
CA ASN A 279 -34.66 4.19 -31.09
C ASN A 279 -33.67 3.37 -30.28
N ARG A 280 -33.75 2.05 -30.36
CA ARG A 280 -32.89 1.10 -29.63
C ARG A 280 -31.66 0.62 -30.40
N LEU A 281 -31.57 0.96 -31.68
CA LEU A 281 -30.49 0.54 -32.58
C LEU A 281 -29.90 1.74 -33.27
N ASN A 282 -28.61 1.97 -33.08
CA ASN A 282 -27.85 2.96 -33.82
C ASN A 282 -26.82 2.29 -34.74
N ILE A 283 -26.91 2.58 -36.04
CA ILE A 283 -25.96 2.11 -37.04
C ILE A 283 -24.95 3.25 -37.29
N ILE A 284 -23.70 2.99 -36.97
CA ILE A 284 -22.58 3.97 -37.13
C ILE A 284 -21.83 3.61 -38.39
N THR A 285 -21.88 4.49 -39.40
CA THR A 285 -21.19 4.31 -40.68
C THR A 285 -20.09 5.38 -40.86
N GLY A 286 -19.14 5.11 -41.72
CA GLY A 286 -18.06 6.04 -42.06
C GLY A 286 -16.81 5.33 -42.59
N PRO A 287 -15.81 6.06 -43.10
CA PRO A 287 -14.58 5.47 -43.62
C PRO A 287 -13.77 4.79 -42.50
N ASN A 288 -12.82 3.94 -42.91
CA ASN A 288 -11.88 3.36 -41.92
C ASN A 288 -11.05 4.46 -41.28
N MET A 289 -10.66 4.27 -40.02
CA MET A 289 -9.92 5.25 -39.20
C MET A 289 -10.71 6.54 -38.85
N ALA A 290 -12.00 6.64 -39.19
CA ALA A 290 -12.86 7.78 -38.81
C ALA A 290 -13.36 7.76 -37.38
N GLY A 291 -12.90 6.82 -36.52
CA GLY A 291 -13.26 6.78 -35.10
C GLY A 291 -14.54 6.00 -34.76
N LYS A 292 -15.12 5.21 -35.68
CA LYS A 292 -16.33 4.40 -35.42
C LYS A 292 -16.21 3.53 -34.16
N SER A 293 -15.15 2.72 -34.08
CA SER A 293 -14.88 1.84 -32.95
C SER A 293 -14.61 2.64 -31.66
N THR A 294 -14.02 3.82 -31.77
CA THR A 294 -13.78 4.74 -30.65
C THR A 294 -15.08 5.24 -30.04
N VAL A 295 -16.04 5.66 -30.88
CA VAL A 295 -17.38 6.09 -30.40
C VAL A 295 -18.11 4.96 -29.69
N MET A 296 -18.06 3.77 -30.24
CA MET A 296 -18.71 2.59 -29.61
C MET A 296 -18.10 2.25 -28.24
N ARG A 297 -16.75 2.23 -28.14
CA ARG A 297 -16.04 2.01 -26.87
C ARG A 297 -16.31 3.12 -25.86
N GLN A 298 -16.35 4.37 -26.31
CA GLN A 298 -16.70 5.54 -25.51
C GLN A 298 -18.08 5.39 -24.84
N VAL A 299 -19.09 4.94 -25.57
CA VAL A 299 -20.44 4.70 -25.07
C VAL A 299 -20.45 3.61 -24.00
N ALA A 300 -19.73 2.49 -24.23
CA ALA A 300 -19.60 1.42 -23.25
C ALA A 300 -18.92 1.92 -21.95
N LEU A 301 -17.81 2.62 -22.07
CA LEU A 301 -17.07 3.15 -20.92
C LEU A 301 -17.89 4.17 -20.14
N ALA A 302 -18.57 5.13 -20.82
CA ALA A 302 -19.44 6.10 -20.16
C ALA A 302 -20.60 5.42 -19.41
N SER A 303 -21.17 4.36 -19.98
CA SER A 303 -22.23 3.57 -19.37
C SER A 303 -21.75 2.84 -18.11
N ILE A 304 -20.58 2.20 -18.17
CA ILE A 304 -19.95 1.54 -17.01
C ILE A 304 -19.61 2.57 -15.93
N MET A 305 -19.02 3.71 -16.31
CA MET A 305 -18.69 4.79 -15.37
C MET A 305 -19.95 5.29 -14.65
N ALA A 306 -21.07 5.49 -15.36
CA ALA A 306 -22.32 5.88 -14.75
C ALA A 306 -22.82 4.85 -13.73
N GLN A 307 -22.73 3.55 -14.05
CA GLN A 307 -23.21 2.45 -13.20
C GLN A 307 -22.39 2.26 -11.92
N ILE A 308 -21.08 2.53 -11.95
CA ILE A 308 -20.24 2.48 -10.74
C ILE A 308 -20.36 3.75 -9.87
N GLY A 309 -21.21 4.72 -10.26
CA GLY A 309 -21.38 5.98 -9.52
C GLY A 309 -20.37 7.07 -9.86
N SER A 310 -19.57 6.91 -10.92
CA SER A 310 -18.69 7.94 -11.43
C SER A 310 -19.45 9.02 -12.22
N PHE A 311 -18.86 10.20 -12.31
CA PHE A 311 -19.21 11.17 -13.34
C PHE A 311 -18.65 10.70 -14.69
N VAL A 312 -19.24 11.17 -15.77
CA VAL A 312 -18.94 10.71 -17.12
C VAL A 312 -18.35 11.82 -17.99
N PRO A 313 -17.48 11.48 -18.97
CA PRO A 313 -16.82 12.43 -19.84
C PRO A 313 -17.78 12.99 -20.91
N ALA A 314 -18.78 13.74 -20.49
CA ALA A 314 -19.78 14.31 -21.36
C ALA A 314 -20.23 15.68 -20.83
N LYS A 315 -20.82 16.51 -21.71
CA LYS A 315 -21.43 17.77 -21.30
C LYS A 315 -22.77 17.53 -20.57
N LYS A 316 -23.52 16.54 -21.02
CA LYS A 316 -24.76 16.09 -20.39
C LYS A 316 -24.90 14.59 -20.60
N ALA A 317 -25.37 13.89 -19.58
CA ALA A 317 -25.61 12.47 -19.68
C ALA A 317 -26.91 12.08 -18.95
N ARG A 318 -27.68 11.19 -19.56
CA ARG A 318 -28.78 10.46 -18.95
C ARG A 318 -28.66 8.99 -19.36
N THR A 319 -28.75 8.09 -18.41
CA THR A 319 -28.64 6.65 -18.69
C THR A 319 -29.70 5.88 -17.92
N GLY A 320 -30.32 4.92 -18.56
CA GLY A 320 -31.12 3.87 -17.91
C GLY A 320 -30.19 2.91 -17.15
N ILE A 321 -30.80 2.04 -16.35
CA ILE A 321 -30.08 0.95 -15.68
C ILE A 321 -29.71 -0.10 -16.73
N ILE A 322 -28.42 -0.32 -16.93
CA ILE A 322 -27.86 -1.33 -17.84
C ILE A 322 -27.41 -2.53 -16.99
N ASP A 323 -27.96 -3.72 -17.28
CA ASP A 323 -27.67 -4.96 -16.56
C ASP A 323 -26.36 -5.62 -17.03
N LYS A 324 -26.07 -5.52 -18.34
CA LYS A 324 -24.85 -6.09 -18.93
C LYS A 324 -24.38 -5.22 -20.09
N VAL A 325 -23.07 -5.20 -20.29
CA VAL A 325 -22.44 -4.60 -21.46
C VAL A 325 -21.73 -5.70 -22.24
N PHE A 326 -22.14 -5.91 -23.48
CA PHE A 326 -21.50 -6.84 -24.39
C PHE A 326 -20.77 -6.07 -25.47
N THR A 327 -19.55 -6.48 -25.73
CA THR A 327 -18.73 -5.87 -26.79
C THR A 327 -18.17 -6.94 -27.71
N ARG A 328 -18.35 -6.76 -29.01
CA ARG A 328 -17.62 -7.47 -30.04
C ARG A 328 -16.90 -6.42 -30.89
N VAL A 329 -15.62 -6.17 -30.60
CA VAL A 329 -14.81 -5.12 -31.21
C VAL A 329 -13.47 -5.72 -31.60
N GLY A 330 -13.18 -5.74 -32.91
CA GLY A 330 -11.92 -6.25 -33.47
C GLY A 330 -11.85 -7.79 -33.53
N ALA A 331 -11.06 -8.29 -34.46
CA ALA A 331 -10.66 -9.70 -34.50
C ALA A 331 -9.38 -9.87 -33.67
N SER A 332 -9.43 -10.70 -32.63
CA SER A 332 -8.20 -11.28 -32.10
C SER A 332 -7.92 -12.57 -32.89
N ASP A 333 -6.90 -12.54 -33.72
CA ASP A 333 -6.41 -13.75 -34.37
C ASP A 333 -5.85 -14.69 -33.28
N ASP A 334 -6.66 -15.63 -32.84
CA ASP A 334 -6.21 -16.73 -31.97
C ASP A 334 -5.53 -17.83 -32.84
N ILE A 335 -4.38 -17.49 -33.38
CA ILE A 335 -3.54 -18.37 -34.22
C ILE A 335 -3.11 -19.62 -33.42
N THR A 336 -3.12 -19.54 -32.08
CA THR A 336 -2.59 -20.61 -31.21
C THR A 336 -3.49 -21.83 -31.11
N HIS A 337 -4.81 -21.69 -31.37
CA HIS A 337 -5.77 -22.80 -31.26
C HIS A 337 -6.34 -23.30 -32.59
N GLY A 338 -5.82 -22.81 -33.75
CA GLY A 338 -6.22 -23.27 -35.07
C GLY A 338 -7.71 -23.11 -35.40
N ARG A 339 -8.44 -22.25 -34.65
CA ARG A 339 -9.85 -21.97 -34.88
C ARG A 339 -9.99 -20.87 -35.94
N SER A 340 -10.92 -21.08 -36.87
CA SER A 340 -11.28 -20.04 -37.82
C SER A 340 -11.76 -18.79 -37.06
N THR A 341 -11.22 -17.60 -37.41
CA THR A 341 -11.63 -16.31 -36.86
C THR A 341 -13.14 -16.11 -36.97
N PHE A 342 -13.78 -16.58 -38.05
CA PHE A 342 -15.22 -16.58 -38.23
C PHE A 342 -15.95 -17.41 -37.17
N MET A 343 -15.46 -18.62 -36.84
CA MET A 343 -16.11 -19.47 -35.82
C MET A 343 -16.01 -18.84 -34.42
N VAL A 344 -14.90 -18.21 -34.11
CA VAL A 344 -14.74 -17.46 -32.84
C VAL A 344 -15.72 -16.31 -32.78
N GLU A 345 -15.85 -15.55 -33.86
CA GLU A 345 -16.77 -14.45 -33.99
C GLU A 345 -18.23 -14.91 -33.83
N MET A 346 -18.63 -15.95 -34.53
CA MET A 346 -20.00 -16.48 -34.45
C MET A 346 -20.32 -17.03 -33.06
N ASN A 347 -19.40 -17.66 -32.38
CA ASN A 347 -19.54 -18.10 -30.99
C ASN A 347 -19.76 -16.94 -30.02
N GLU A 348 -19.01 -15.82 -30.19
CA GLU A 348 -19.21 -14.61 -29.40
C GLU A 348 -20.58 -13.99 -29.65
N VAL A 349 -20.99 -13.85 -30.93
CA VAL A 349 -22.34 -13.37 -31.29
C VAL A 349 -23.42 -14.25 -30.72
N ALA A 350 -23.32 -15.58 -30.85
CA ALA A 350 -24.26 -16.53 -30.26
C ALA A 350 -24.34 -16.38 -28.72
N ARG A 351 -23.20 -16.19 -28.06
CA ARG A 351 -23.18 -15.92 -26.61
C ARG A 351 -23.90 -14.63 -26.26
N ILE A 352 -23.72 -13.56 -27.04
CA ILE A 352 -24.41 -12.29 -26.83
C ILE A 352 -25.93 -12.53 -26.99
N LEU A 353 -26.37 -13.13 -28.08
CA LEU A 353 -27.79 -13.40 -28.37
C LEU A 353 -28.46 -14.23 -27.28
N ASN A 354 -27.77 -15.25 -26.76
CA ASN A 354 -28.28 -16.11 -25.68
C ASN A 354 -28.28 -15.47 -24.29
N SER A 355 -27.49 -14.42 -24.07
CA SER A 355 -27.25 -13.85 -22.73
C SER A 355 -27.72 -12.41 -22.57
N ALA A 356 -27.97 -11.69 -23.67
CA ALA A 356 -28.47 -10.33 -23.63
C ALA A 356 -29.91 -10.28 -23.18
N GLY A 357 -30.21 -9.37 -22.24
CA GLY A 357 -31.55 -9.05 -21.77
C GLY A 357 -32.08 -7.75 -22.38
N SER A 358 -33.28 -7.37 -22.01
CA SER A 358 -33.93 -6.13 -22.48
C SER A 358 -33.16 -4.84 -22.04
N ARG A 359 -32.33 -4.94 -21.03
CA ARG A 359 -31.53 -3.83 -20.48
C ARG A 359 -30.04 -3.94 -20.80
N SER A 360 -29.66 -4.86 -21.67
CA SER A 360 -28.25 -5.02 -22.03
C SER A 360 -27.85 -4.03 -23.13
N LEU A 361 -26.68 -3.41 -22.95
CA LEU A 361 -26.02 -2.62 -23.99
C LEU A 361 -25.15 -3.55 -24.83
N VAL A 362 -25.40 -3.63 -26.12
CA VAL A 362 -24.69 -4.47 -27.07
C VAL A 362 -23.94 -3.59 -28.07
N ILE A 363 -22.67 -3.82 -28.21
CA ILE A 363 -21.76 -3.10 -29.11
C ILE A 363 -21.13 -4.11 -30.06
N MET A 364 -21.40 -3.95 -31.34
CA MET A 364 -20.85 -4.81 -32.39
C MET A 364 -20.10 -4.00 -33.41
N ASP A 365 -18.86 -4.36 -33.66
CA ASP A 365 -18.00 -3.74 -34.65
C ASP A 365 -17.62 -4.76 -35.73
N GLU A 366 -18.01 -4.49 -37.00
CA GLU A 366 -17.59 -5.24 -38.17
C GLU A 366 -17.85 -6.74 -38.10
N VAL A 367 -19.08 -7.13 -37.73
CA VAL A 367 -19.52 -8.55 -37.68
C VAL A 367 -19.59 -9.15 -39.08
N GLY A 368 -19.10 -10.40 -39.25
CA GLY A 368 -19.11 -11.12 -40.53
C GLY A 368 -17.88 -10.92 -41.41
N ARG A 369 -16.82 -10.25 -40.94
CA ARG A 369 -15.61 -10.04 -41.74
C ARG A 369 -14.74 -11.29 -41.95
N GLY A 370 -14.91 -12.32 -41.15
CA GLY A 370 -14.14 -13.57 -41.23
C GLY A 370 -14.56 -14.52 -42.35
N THR A 371 -15.50 -14.15 -43.19
CA THR A 371 -16.04 -14.99 -44.30
C THR A 371 -16.11 -14.20 -45.63
N SER A 372 -16.60 -14.90 -46.69
CA SER A 372 -16.79 -14.23 -47.98
C SER A 372 -17.88 -13.16 -47.90
N THR A 373 -17.80 -12.14 -48.78
CA THR A 373 -18.78 -11.04 -48.82
C THR A 373 -20.22 -11.48 -49.09
N PHE A 374 -20.41 -12.71 -49.60
CA PHE A 374 -21.75 -13.25 -49.88
C PHE A 374 -22.33 -14.03 -48.68
N ASP A 375 -21.47 -14.54 -47.79
CA ASP A 375 -21.85 -15.35 -46.64
C ASP A 375 -21.95 -14.55 -45.35
N GLY A 376 -21.33 -13.37 -45.32
CA GLY A 376 -21.34 -12.42 -44.17
C GLY A 376 -22.40 -11.37 -44.34
#